data_f0b6642e76f327a04748a35c23642409
#
_entry.id   f0b6642e76f327a04748a35c23642409
#
_cell.length_a   1.000
_cell.length_b   1.000
_cell.length_c   1.000
_cell.angle_alpha   90.00
_cell.angle_beta   90.00
_cell.angle_gamma   90.00
#
_symmetry.space_group_name_H-M   'P 1'
#
loop_
_entity.id
_entity.type
_entity.pdbx_description
1 polymer ?
#
loop_
_entity_poly.entity_id
_entity_poly.type
_entity_poly.pdbx_seq_one_letter_code
_entity_poly.pdbx_strand_id
1 'polypeptide(L)'
;KILSNENIPIYGKGDNIRDWLYVGDHAQAIDVIYHLGVDGNTYNIGGDTEKTNIEIVIEICRQIENKLEDYNNLGRLITFVKDRAGHDFRYAIDCRKLTNKLGWVPQTTFREGLSKTIDWYIEKYFGNTK
;
A
#
# COMPACT_ATOMS: atom_id res chain seq x y z
N LYS A 1 10.24 -6.21 8.81
CA LYS A 1 10.38 -7.68 8.85
C LYS A 1 11.34 -8.19 7.77
N ILE A 2 11.10 -7.88 6.48
CA ILE A 2 11.98 -8.33 5.38
C ILE A 2 13.42 -7.91 5.63
N LEU A 3 13.67 -6.63 5.89
CA LEU A 3 15.00 -6.09 6.16
C LEU A 3 15.66 -6.70 7.42
N SER A 4 14.86 -7.18 8.37
CA SER A 4 15.32 -7.88 9.56
C SER A 4 15.41 -9.41 9.37
N ASN A 5 15.16 -9.92 8.16
CA ASN A 5 15.10 -11.36 7.83
C ASN A 5 14.11 -12.15 8.73
N GLU A 6 12.99 -11.52 9.07
CA GLU A 6 11.92 -12.11 9.88
C GLU A 6 10.78 -12.61 9.01
N ASN A 7 10.04 -13.63 9.49
CA ASN A 7 8.86 -14.15 8.82
C ASN A 7 7.81 -13.07 8.58
N ILE A 8 7.18 -13.12 7.41
CA ILE A 8 6.09 -12.24 6.96
C ILE A 8 4.78 -12.99 7.13
N PRO A 9 4.01 -12.72 8.20
CA PRO A 9 2.76 -13.43 8.42
C PRO A 9 1.69 -12.94 7.45
N ILE A 10 1.09 -13.86 6.71
CA ILE A 10 -0.06 -13.65 5.84
C ILE A 10 -1.27 -14.32 6.45
N TYR A 11 -2.32 -13.56 6.74
CA TYR A 11 -3.57 -14.07 7.29
C TYR A 11 -4.33 -14.88 6.24
N GLY A 12 -4.85 -16.06 6.64
CA GLY A 12 -5.58 -16.96 5.76
C GLY A 12 -4.73 -17.39 4.57
N LYS A 13 -5.25 -17.19 3.36
CA LYS A 13 -4.56 -17.44 2.09
C LYS A 13 -3.91 -16.20 1.49
N GLY A 14 -4.15 -15.03 2.10
CA GLY A 14 -3.69 -13.76 1.58
C GLY A 14 -4.52 -13.23 0.40
N ASP A 15 -5.69 -13.80 0.16
CA ASP A 15 -6.59 -13.47 -0.95
C ASP A 15 -7.56 -12.32 -0.65
N ASN A 16 -7.48 -11.74 0.56
CA ASN A 16 -8.23 -10.53 0.90
C ASN A 16 -7.78 -9.36 0.01
N ILE A 17 -8.77 -8.70 -0.60
CA ILE A 17 -8.56 -7.60 -1.53
C ILE A 17 -8.67 -6.25 -0.81
N ARG A 18 -7.75 -5.33 -1.14
CA ARG A 18 -7.74 -3.95 -0.64
C ARG A 18 -7.49 -2.98 -1.79
N ASP A 19 -8.02 -1.77 -1.65
CA ASP A 19 -7.68 -0.66 -2.54
C ASP A 19 -6.41 0.03 -2.01
N TRP A 20 -5.39 0.11 -2.86
CA TRP A 20 -4.07 0.59 -2.50
C TRP A 20 -3.81 1.96 -3.11
N LEU A 21 -3.43 2.90 -2.25
CA LEU A 21 -3.15 4.28 -2.63
C LEU A 21 -1.81 4.72 -2.05
N TYR A 22 -1.01 5.44 -2.84
CA TYR A 22 0.21 6.05 -2.35
C TYR A 22 -0.09 7.16 -1.34
N VAL A 23 0.67 7.21 -0.25
CA VAL A 23 0.42 8.14 0.87
C VAL A 23 0.50 9.61 0.45
N GLY A 24 1.38 9.95 -0.51
CA GLY A 24 1.49 11.31 -1.04
C GLY A 24 0.22 11.75 -1.78
N ASP A 25 -0.35 10.86 -2.59
CA ASP A 25 -1.62 11.12 -3.29
C ASP A 25 -2.79 11.24 -2.30
N HIS A 26 -2.80 10.42 -1.24
CA HIS A 26 -3.80 10.53 -0.17
C HIS A 26 -3.71 11.88 0.55
N ALA A 27 -2.50 12.35 0.88
CA ALA A 27 -2.31 13.66 1.50
C ALA A 27 -2.76 14.80 0.56
N GLN A 28 -2.47 14.69 -0.74
CA GLN A 28 -2.94 15.64 -1.75
C GLN A 28 -4.47 15.65 -1.86
N ALA A 29 -5.12 14.47 -1.80
CA ALA A 29 -6.58 14.40 -1.81
C ALA A 29 -7.20 15.16 -0.62
N ILE A 30 -6.61 15.01 0.57
CA ILE A 30 -7.05 15.74 1.77
C ILE A 30 -6.90 17.25 1.56
N ASP A 31 -5.78 17.70 1.02
CA ASP A 31 -5.53 19.12 0.73
C ASP A 31 -6.55 19.67 -0.27
N VAL A 32 -6.83 18.97 -1.35
CA VAL A 32 -7.86 19.32 -2.34
C VAL A 32 -9.25 19.41 -1.68
N ILE A 33 -9.62 18.43 -0.84
CA ILE A 33 -10.90 18.44 -0.13
C ILE A 33 -10.98 19.63 0.84
N TYR A 34 -9.91 19.92 1.55
CA TYR A 34 -9.85 21.06 2.48
C TYR A 34 -10.08 22.41 1.78
N HIS A 35 -9.49 22.63 0.59
CA HIS A 35 -9.57 23.89 -0.11
C HIS A 35 -10.78 24.04 -1.03
N LEU A 36 -11.26 22.93 -1.61
CA LEU A 36 -12.30 22.94 -2.66
C LEU A 36 -13.56 22.17 -2.28
N GLY A 37 -13.54 21.46 -1.16
CA GLY A 37 -14.69 20.68 -0.68
C GLY A 37 -15.85 21.59 -0.25
N VAL A 38 -17.06 21.04 -0.34
CA VAL A 38 -18.26 21.72 0.16
C VAL A 38 -18.49 21.33 1.61
N ASP A 39 -18.68 22.30 2.47
CA ASP A 39 -18.93 22.11 3.91
C ASP A 39 -20.08 21.12 4.17
N GLY A 40 -19.88 20.23 5.12
CA GLY A 40 -20.84 19.19 5.48
C GLY A 40 -20.88 18.00 4.52
N ASN A 41 -20.11 18.02 3.42
CA ASN A 41 -20.01 16.88 2.51
C ASN A 41 -18.93 15.89 2.97
N THR A 42 -19.14 14.61 2.62
CA THR A 42 -18.15 13.54 2.77
C THR A 42 -17.59 13.17 1.41
N TYR A 43 -16.30 12.85 1.36
CA TYR A 43 -15.60 12.39 0.15
C TYR A 43 -14.80 11.13 0.49
N ASN A 44 -14.99 10.09 -0.30
CA ASN A 44 -14.14 8.90 -0.22
C ASN A 44 -12.85 9.14 -1.01
N ILE A 45 -11.73 8.70 -0.47
CA ILE A 45 -10.43 8.73 -1.12
C ILE A 45 -9.99 7.30 -1.38
N GLY A 46 -9.73 6.94 -2.62
CA GLY A 46 -9.32 5.60 -3.04
C GLY A 46 -8.31 5.66 -4.19
N GLY A 47 -7.59 4.57 -4.40
CA GLY A 47 -6.54 4.43 -5.40
C GLY A 47 -7.01 3.83 -6.73
N ASP A 48 -8.24 3.31 -6.77
CA ASP A 48 -8.76 2.50 -7.88
C ASP A 48 -7.80 1.37 -8.29
N THR A 49 -7.09 0.85 -7.29
CA THR A 49 -6.06 -0.19 -7.46
C THR A 49 -6.28 -1.33 -6.47
N GLU A 50 -7.13 -2.26 -6.85
CA GLU A 50 -7.42 -3.44 -6.05
C GLU A 50 -6.36 -4.52 -6.24
N LYS A 51 -5.78 -5.00 -5.13
CA LYS A 51 -4.84 -6.11 -5.09
C LYS A 51 -5.03 -6.95 -3.84
N THR A 52 -4.70 -8.22 -3.96
CA THR A 52 -4.69 -9.12 -2.81
C THR A 52 -3.48 -8.88 -1.92
N ASN A 53 -3.60 -9.22 -0.64
CA ASN A 53 -2.49 -9.07 0.31
C ASN A 53 -1.24 -9.88 -0.13
N ILE A 54 -1.45 -11.06 -0.70
CA ILE A 54 -0.32 -11.90 -1.16
C ILE A 54 0.39 -11.26 -2.37
N GLU A 55 -0.36 -10.67 -3.33
CA GLU A 55 0.25 -9.95 -4.46
C GLU A 55 1.14 -8.79 -4.00
N ILE A 56 0.67 -8.04 -2.98
CA ILE A 56 1.46 -6.93 -2.42
C ILE A 56 2.76 -7.44 -1.80
N VAL A 57 2.70 -8.50 -1.01
CA VAL A 57 3.89 -9.04 -0.34
C VAL A 57 4.90 -9.58 -1.35
N ILE A 58 4.44 -10.28 -2.38
CA ILE A 58 5.29 -10.77 -3.47
C ILE A 58 5.97 -9.59 -4.19
N GLU A 59 5.21 -8.53 -4.51
CA GLU A 59 5.76 -7.35 -5.18
C GLU A 59 6.77 -6.60 -4.29
N ILE A 60 6.53 -6.51 -2.97
CA ILE A 60 7.50 -5.94 -2.01
C ILE A 60 8.79 -6.76 -2.02
N CYS A 61 8.71 -8.09 -1.90
CA CYS A 61 9.87 -8.97 -1.93
C CYS A 61 10.68 -8.75 -3.21
N ARG A 62 10.00 -8.79 -4.36
CA ARG A 62 10.61 -8.60 -5.68
C ARG A 62 11.32 -7.24 -5.81
N GLN A 63 10.70 -6.16 -5.33
CA GLN A 63 11.32 -4.83 -5.42
C GLN A 63 12.52 -4.70 -4.47
N ILE A 64 12.49 -5.30 -3.29
CA ILE A 64 13.64 -5.29 -2.37
C ILE A 64 14.79 -6.11 -2.95
N GLU A 65 14.53 -7.31 -3.50
CA GLU A 65 15.54 -8.13 -4.19
C GLU A 65 16.22 -7.39 -5.34
N ASN A 66 15.46 -6.57 -6.08
CA ASN A 66 16.03 -5.76 -7.18
C ASN A 66 16.84 -4.55 -6.69
N LYS A 67 16.64 -4.09 -5.46
CA LYS A 67 17.31 -2.90 -4.92
C LYS A 67 18.52 -3.23 -4.04
N LEU A 68 18.55 -4.41 -3.43
CA LEU A 68 19.54 -4.81 -2.44
C LEU A 68 20.12 -6.18 -2.79
N GLU A 69 21.39 -6.21 -3.22
CA GLU A 69 22.08 -7.43 -3.69
C GLU A 69 22.15 -8.55 -2.63
N ASP A 70 22.23 -8.17 -1.35
CA ASP A 70 22.30 -9.13 -0.22
C ASP A 70 20.95 -9.78 0.10
N TYR A 71 19.86 -9.31 -0.53
CA TYR A 71 18.51 -9.81 -0.28
C TYR A 71 18.02 -10.64 -1.46
N ASN A 72 17.93 -11.95 -1.26
CA ASN A 72 17.47 -12.88 -2.29
C ASN A 72 16.53 -13.94 -1.70
N ASN A 73 15.72 -14.55 -2.56
CA ASN A 73 14.75 -15.59 -2.17
C ASN A 73 13.87 -15.18 -0.98
N LEU A 74 13.43 -13.91 -0.95
CA LEU A 74 12.63 -13.35 0.15
C LEU A 74 11.25 -13.99 0.27
N GLY A 75 10.76 -14.62 -0.79
CA GLY A 75 9.51 -15.39 -0.76
C GLY A 75 9.50 -16.50 0.32
N ARG A 76 10.68 -17.03 0.71
CA ARG A 76 10.82 -18.00 1.80
C ARG A 76 10.36 -17.48 3.16
N LEU A 77 10.32 -16.16 3.34
CA LEU A 77 9.87 -15.53 4.59
C LEU A 77 8.35 -15.49 4.72
N ILE A 78 7.61 -15.73 3.63
CA ILE A 78 6.15 -15.72 3.66
C ILE A 78 5.65 -16.91 4.48
N THR A 79 4.85 -16.63 5.50
CA THR A 79 4.28 -17.64 6.39
C THR A 79 2.78 -17.40 6.52
N PHE A 80 1.98 -18.41 6.16
CA PHE A 80 0.54 -18.32 6.30
C PHE A 80 0.13 -18.61 7.75
N VAL A 81 -0.69 -17.75 8.31
CA VAL A 81 -1.20 -17.86 9.67
C VAL A 81 -2.73 -17.91 9.67
N LYS A 82 -3.31 -18.36 10.80
CA LYS A 82 -4.77 -18.43 10.95
C LYS A 82 -5.41 -17.06 10.66
N ASP A 83 -6.46 -17.06 9.86
CA ASP A 83 -7.17 -15.83 9.54
C ASP A 83 -7.92 -15.27 10.76
N ARG A 84 -8.16 -13.96 10.74
CA ARG A 84 -8.90 -13.27 11.79
C ARG A 84 -10.40 -13.56 11.66
N ALA A 85 -11.07 -13.72 12.79
CA ALA A 85 -12.53 -13.82 12.79
C ALA A 85 -13.15 -12.51 12.25
N GLY A 86 -14.11 -12.62 11.34
CA GLY A 86 -14.76 -11.46 10.72
C GLY A 86 -13.86 -10.64 9.79
N HIS A 87 -12.81 -11.25 9.23
CA HIS A 87 -11.93 -10.57 8.29
C HIS A 87 -12.63 -10.34 6.94
N ASP A 88 -12.92 -9.09 6.62
CA ASP A 88 -13.57 -8.74 5.35
C ASP A 88 -12.73 -9.19 4.16
N PHE A 89 -13.40 -9.89 3.25
CA PHE A 89 -12.75 -10.40 2.04
C PHE A 89 -12.29 -9.27 1.10
N ARG A 90 -13.13 -8.25 0.89
CA ARG A 90 -12.84 -7.16 -0.05
C ARG A 90 -13.27 -5.80 0.50
N TYR A 91 -12.36 -4.83 0.43
CA TYR A 91 -12.65 -3.41 0.53
C TYR A 91 -12.39 -2.74 -0.81
N ALA A 92 -13.44 -2.20 -1.41
CA ALA A 92 -13.37 -1.35 -2.58
C ALA A 92 -13.96 0.02 -2.25
N ILE A 93 -13.34 1.07 -2.73
CA ILE A 93 -13.71 2.45 -2.42
C ILE A 93 -14.19 3.13 -3.70
N ASP A 94 -15.40 3.68 -3.68
CA ASP A 94 -15.89 4.52 -4.78
C ASP A 94 -15.48 5.97 -4.55
N CYS A 95 -14.48 6.44 -5.28
CA CYS A 95 -13.97 7.81 -5.23
C CYS A 95 -14.55 8.74 -6.32
N ARG A 96 -15.53 8.29 -7.13
CA ARG A 96 -16.09 9.06 -8.25
C ARG A 96 -16.63 10.43 -7.84
N LYS A 97 -17.16 10.58 -6.63
CA LYS A 97 -17.60 11.88 -6.11
C LYS A 97 -16.45 12.87 -6.04
N LEU A 98 -15.31 12.45 -5.49
CA LEU A 98 -14.11 13.27 -5.37
C LEU A 98 -13.60 13.69 -6.76
N THR A 99 -13.45 12.72 -7.67
CA THR A 99 -13.02 12.97 -9.04
C THR A 99 -13.97 13.91 -9.79
N ASN A 100 -15.26 13.62 -9.78
CA ASN A 100 -16.24 14.38 -10.58
C ASN A 100 -16.51 15.78 -10.02
N LYS A 101 -16.39 15.99 -8.72
CA LYS A 101 -16.71 17.27 -8.09
C LYS A 101 -15.48 18.17 -7.87
N LEU A 102 -14.34 17.58 -7.56
CA LEU A 102 -13.13 18.32 -7.20
C LEU A 102 -11.96 18.08 -8.18
N GLY A 103 -12.14 17.23 -9.19
CA GLY A 103 -11.14 16.95 -10.22
C GLY A 103 -9.92 16.15 -9.77
N TRP A 104 -9.94 15.61 -8.54
CA TRP A 104 -8.80 14.86 -8.04
C TRP A 104 -8.78 13.41 -8.56
N VAL A 105 -7.59 12.98 -8.97
CA VAL A 105 -7.26 11.59 -9.30
C VAL A 105 -5.87 11.25 -8.77
N PRO A 106 -5.60 9.97 -8.41
CA PRO A 106 -4.24 9.56 -8.04
C PRO A 106 -3.25 9.86 -9.16
N GLN A 107 -2.08 10.42 -8.83
CA GLN A 107 -1.04 10.78 -9.79
C GLN A 107 0.10 9.77 -9.82
N THR A 108 0.24 8.95 -8.78
CA THR A 108 1.32 7.97 -8.62
C THR A 108 0.79 6.58 -8.88
N THR A 109 1.37 5.85 -9.81
CA THR A 109 1.00 4.46 -10.04
C THR A 109 1.33 3.61 -8.81
N PHE A 110 0.61 2.50 -8.63
CA PHE A 110 0.87 1.57 -7.53
C PHE A 110 2.34 1.17 -7.44
N ARG A 111 2.96 0.82 -8.57
CA ARG A 111 4.35 0.36 -8.61
C ARG A 111 5.34 1.45 -8.20
N GLU A 112 5.12 2.66 -8.66
CA GLU A 112 5.97 3.82 -8.30
C GLU A 112 5.80 4.19 -6.82
N GLY A 113 4.56 4.26 -6.32
CA GLY A 113 4.27 4.56 -4.93
C GLY A 113 4.86 3.52 -3.98
N LEU A 114 4.76 2.22 -4.35
CA LEU A 114 5.38 1.15 -3.59
C LEU A 114 6.91 1.26 -3.59
N SER A 115 7.52 1.57 -4.76
CA SER A 115 8.97 1.77 -4.86
C SER A 115 9.46 2.90 -3.96
N LYS A 116 8.80 4.07 -4.01
CA LYS A 116 9.11 5.22 -3.14
C LYS A 116 8.98 4.86 -1.65
N THR A 117 7.95 4.09 -1.30
CA THR A 117 7.73 3.63 0.06
C THR A 117 8.84 2.68 0.53
N ILE A 118 9.25 1.74 -0.32
CA ILE A 118 10.35 0.82 -0.04
C ILE A 118 11.67 1.59 0.14
N ASP A 119 11.98 2.53 -0.75
CA ASP A 119 13.19 3.36 -0.66
C ASP A 119 13.26 4.12 0.68
N TRP A 120 12.15 4.73 1.08
CA TRP A 120 12.05 5.41 2.37
C TRP A 120 12.32 4.48 3.57
N TYR A 121 11.77 3.24 3.53
CA TYR A 121 12.01 2.27 4.60
C TYR A 121 13.44 1.73 4.60
N ILE A 122 14.04 1.52 3.44
CA ILE A 122 15.45 1.12 3.31
C ILE A 122 16.36 2.20 3.91
N GLU A 123 16.17 3.46 3.52
CA GLU A 123 16.93 4.59 4.03
C GLU A 123 16.77 4.71 5.55
N LYS A 124 15.53 4.66 6.05
CA LYS A 124 15.25 4.72 7.49
C LYS A 124 15.88 3.57 8.26
N TYR A 125 15.89 2.36 7.71
CA TYR A 125 16.43 1.18 8.37
C TYR A 125 17.96 1.23 8.46
N PHE A 126 18.62 1.53 7.35
CA PHE A 126 20.09 1.57 7.30
C PHE A 126 20.66 2.93 7.75
N GLY A 127 19.95 4.04 7.59
CA GLY A 127 20.36 5.38 7.99
C GLY A 127 20.39 5.57 9.52
N ASN A 128 19.56 4.83 10.26
CA ASN A 128 19.55 4.83 11.73
C ASN A 128 20.59 3.88 12.36
N THR A 129 21.42 3.22 11.58
CA THR A 129 22.43 2.25 12.03
C THR A 129 23.83 2.88 12.12
N LYS A 130 23.92 4.23 12.15
CA LYS A 130 25.16 4.99 12.37
C LYS A 130 25.26 5.50 13.79
#